data_7acf01c854174962b477ad9eb107de0e
#
_entry.id   7acf01c854174962b477ad9eb107de0e
#
_cell.length_a   1.000
_cell.length_b   1.000
_cell.length_c   1.000
_cell.angle_alpha   90.00
_cell.angle_beta   90.00
_cell.angle_gamma   90.00
#
_symmetry.space_group_name_H-M   'P 1'
#
loop_
_entity.id
_entity.type
_entity.pdbx_description
1 polymer ?
#
loop_
_entity_poly.entity_id
_entity_poly.type
_entity_poly.pdbx_seq_one_letter_code
_entity_poly.pdbx_strand_id
1 'polypeptide(L)'
;MKIAILHPSYEGSNEPFSKLDPPCDPSGYLPDWNYSHFQILKAKAVRQVIQIAREGFDVVINLCDGAWDQDTAGIEVVQALERINIAFTGAGSTFYDPSREAMKMASHAVGVKFPAYVMARHLRDAGRAVRELRFPMLVKHPYGYGSAGIFRTSRVTGAEALQREAERTIAEYGAALIEEFIEGREFTVLVAEPRHADEEAWVLEPVEFLFPPGESFKHFDLKWKDYKLMEARRVTDPALAARLQEASALTFVALGGSGYGRCDFRLDGAGTLYMLEINPNCEVFCPQGEFGSADFILANDPAGHRGFLEHLVACALRRRDRACRVWELRFTPARGFGMYARRAIGEGEIVERYEERPQTLVSRQQVERHWRGLRRQWFDQYAWPVTADLHALWSENPDDWRPMNHACDPNTWLEGLNLVARRNIAEGEELTAEYATFCGPLMTAFECQCGAQNCRGMIRGTDYLLPEIRRRYSGHVSDFVRSAWLDTAPLKTARVRRRPLTVPR
;
A
#
# COMPACT_ATOMS: atom_id res chain seq x y z
N MET A 1 -1.00 27.22 -3.62
CA MET A 1 -0.01 26.11 -3.81
C MET A 1 0.53 26.12 -5.23
N LYS A 2 1.78 25.74 -5.42
CA LYS A 2 2.41 25.54 -6.71
C LYS A 2 2.35 24.06 -7.07
N ILE A 3 1.61 23.70 -8.12
CA ILE A 3 1.24 22.34 -8.47
C ILE A 3 1.83 21.97 -9.83
N ALA A 4 2.48 20.82 -9.92
CA ALA A 4 2.80 20.17 -11.18
C ALA A 4 1.72 19.15 -11.55
N ILE A 5 1.24 19.16 -12.79
CA ILE A 5 0.36 18.11 -13.33
C ILE A 5 1.17 17.31 -14.34
N LEU A 6 1.31 16.01 -14.10
CA LEU A 6 2.00 15.09 -15.00
C LEU A 6 0.98 14.31 -15.83
N HIS A 7 1.08 14.43 -17.14
CA HIS A 7 0.25 13.71 -18.11
C HIS A 7 1.10 12.65 -18.82
N PRO A 8 0.55 11.48 -19.15
CA PRO A 8 1.23 10.53 -20.00
C PRO A 8 1.37 11.12 -21.42
N SER A 9 2.53 10.95 -22.03
CA SER A 9 2.76 11.33 -23.43
C SER A 9 2.66 10.09 -24.31
N TYR A 10 1.88 10.19 -25.36
CA TYR A 10 1.75 9.18 -26.40
C TYR A 10 2.70 9.40 -27.59
N GLU A 11 3.65 10.34 -27.49
CA GLU A 11 4.62 10.58 -28.56
C GLU A 11 5.46 9.34 -28.83
N GLY A 12 5.38 8.81 -30.03
CA GLY A 12 6.07 7.58 -30.43
C GLY A 12 5.41 6.28 -29.97
N SER A 13 4.26 6.34 -29.29
CA SER A 13 3.49 5.16 -28.87
C SER A 13 2.61 4.61 -29.99
N ASN A 14 2.46 3.29 -30.01
CA ASN A 14 1.52 2.57 -30.87
C ASN A 14 0.27 2.11 -30.13
N GLU A 15 0.02 2.60 -28.92
CA GLU A 15 -1.13 2.23 -28.11
C GLU A 15 -2.46 2.51 -28.83
N PRO A 16 -3.39 1.54 -28.88
CA PRO A 16 -4.63 1.66 -29.65
C PRO A 16 -5.56 2.77 -29.13
N PHE A 17 -5.44 3.15 -27.87
CA PHE A 17 -6.24 4.20 -27.24
C PHE A 17 -5.57 5.57 -27.25
N SER A 18 -4.36 5.73 -27.74
CA SER A 18 -3.61 7.00 -27.76
C SER A 18 -4.35 8.19 -28.40
N LYS A 19 -5.33 7.89 -29.27
CA LYS A 19 -6.19 8.89 -29.95
C LYS A 19 -7.58 9.00 -29.34
N LEU A 20 -7.89 8.16 -28.36
CA LEU A 20 -9.21 8.01 -27.74
C LEU A 20 -9.21 8.50 -26.29
N ASP A 21 -8.01 8.58 -25.70
CA ASP A 21 -7.80 9.00 -24.30
C ASP A 21 -8.04 10.52 -24.18
N PRO A 22 -9.01 10.97 -23.37
CA PRO A 22 -9.32 12.39 -23.23
C PRO A 22 -8.23 13.14 -22.43
N PRO A 23 -8.00 14.43 -22.68
CA PRO A 23 -7.05 15.22 -21.92
C PRO A 23 -7.63 15.57 -20.53
N CYS A 24 -7.40 14.72 -19.53
CA CYS A 24 -7.87 14.96 -18.17
C CYS A 24 -7.13 16.13 -17.52
N ASP A 25 -7.87 17.07 -16.91
CA ASP A 25 -7.30 18.26 -16.28
C ASP A 25 -8.04 18.63 -14.97
N PRO A 26 -7.41 18.47 -13.81
CA PRO A 26 -7.99 18.84 -12.52
C PRO A 26 -7.94 20.34 -12.22
N SER A 27 -7.21 21.17 -12.96
CA SER A 27 -6.93 22.58 -12.64
C SER A 27 -8.18 23.44 -12.51
N GLY A 28 -9.20 23.14 -13.28
CA GLY A 28 -10.49 23.87 -13.26
C GLY A 28 -11.29 23.71 -11.96
N TYR A 29 -11.03 22.68 -11.17
CA TYR A 29 -11.76 22.43 -9.91
C TYR A 29 -11.22 23.23 -8.71
N LEU A 30 -9.95 23.68 -8.76
CA LEU A 30 -9.28 24.50 -7.75
C LEU A 30 -8.48 25.63 -8.40
N PRO A 31 -9.15 26.61 -9.06
CA PRO A 31 -8.52 27.60 -9.92
C PRO A 31 -7.57 28.58 -9.20
N ASP A 32 -7.65 28.68 -7.86
CA ASP A 32 -6.79 29.57 -7.06
C ASP A 32 -5.37 29.03 -6.87
N TRP A 33 -5.08 27.81 -7.34
CA TRP A 33 -3.74 27.23 -7.28
C TRP A 33 -2.95 27.57 -8.55
N ASN A 34 -1.62 27.52 -8.45
CA ASN A 34 -0.73 27.79 -9.59
C ASN A 34 -0.28 26.48 -10.23
N TYR A 35 -0.73 26.21 -11.44
CA TYR A 35 -0.49 24.95 -12.14
C TYR A 35 0.55 25.08 -13.23
N SER A 36 1.35 24.02 -13.40
CA SER A 36 2.23 23.78 -14.55
C SER A 36 2.01 22.36 -15.07
N HIS A 37 1.81 22.22 -16.38
CA HIS A 37 1.52 20.94 -17.03
C HIS A 37 2.76 20.39 -17.72
N PHE A 38 2.99 19.08 -17.58
CA PHE A 38 4.14 18.39 -18.13
C PHE A 38 3.72 17.10 -18.82
N GLN A 39 4.20 16.89 -20.05
CA GLN A 39 4.04 15.64 -20.80
C GLN A 39 5.21 14.71 -20.48
N ILE A 40 4.92 13.52 -19.96
CA ILE A 40 5.93 12.56 -19.52
C ILE A 40 6.05 11.42 -20.52
N LEU A 41 7.22 11.31 -21.13
CA LEU A 41 7.59 10.18 -22.00
C LEU A 41 8.12 9.03 -21.15
N LYS A 42 7.59 7.82 -21.33
CA LYS A 42 8.02 6.63 -20.57
C LYS A 42 9.53 6.47 -20.51
N ALA A 43 10.19 6.50 -21.65
CA ALA A 43 11.65 6.34 -21.77
C ALA A 43 12.47 7.44 -21.06
N LYS A 44 11.87 8.58 -20.73
CA LYS A 44 12.52 9.72 -20.08
C LYS A 44 11.92 10.05 -18.71
N ALA A 45 10.94 9.30 -18.24
CA ALA A 45 10.11 9.62 -17.08
C ALA A 45 10.93 9.98 -15.84
N VAL A 46 11.86 9.14 -15.43
CA VAL A 46 12.71 9.38 -14.24
C VAL A 46 13.49 10.69 -14.36
N ARG A 47 14.08 10.95 -15.53
CA ARG A 47 14.86 12.20 -15.75
C ARG A 47 13.97 13.44 -15.74
N GLN A 48 12.80 13.37 -16.38
CA GLN A 48 11.83 14.46 -16.43
C GLN A 48 11.29 14.76 -15.02
N VAL A 49 10.90 13.75 -14.26
CA VAL A 49 10.42 13.90 -12.87
C VAL A 49 11.47 14.56 -11.97
N ILE A 50 12.73 14.14 -12.05
CA ILE A 50 13.84 14.77 -11.29
C ILE A 50 14.03 16.25 -11.70
N GLN A 51 13.90 16.57 -12.98
CA GLN A 51 14.03 17.94 -13.46
C GLN A 51 12.87 18.81 -12.96
N ILE A 52 11.64 18.34 -13.07
CA ILE A 52 10.42 19.01 -12.59
C ILE A 52 10.49 19.28 -11.09
N ALA A 53 10.93 18.30 -10.31
CA ALA A 53 11.04 18.45 -8.85
C ALA A 53 11.98 19.60 -8.44
N ARG A 54 13.02 19.90 -9.24
CA ARG A 54 13.95 21.02 -8.98
C ARG A 54 13.30 22.40 -9.10
N GLU A 55 12.14 22.49 -9.73
CA GLU A 55 11.39 23.73 -9.85
C GLU A 55 10.63 24.11 -8.58
N GLY A 56 10.61 23.23 -7.57
CA GLY A 56 10.05 23.47 -6.25
C GLY A 56 8.52 23.54 -6.24
N PHE A 57 7.84 22.47 -6.64
CA PHE A 57 6.41 22.30 -6.52
C PHE A 57 6.05 21.79 -5.11
N ASP A 58 4.90 22.25 -4.60
CA ASP A 58 4.36 21.79 -3.31
C ASP A 58 3.82 20.36 -3.40
N VAL A 59 3.11 20.07 -4.51
CA VAL A 59 2.49 18.77 -4.81
C VAL A 59 2.56 18.48 -6.30
N VAL A 60 2.67 17.22 -6.66
CA VAL A 60 2.54 16.70 -8.01
C VAL A 60 1.20 15.97 -8.15
N ILE A 61 0.33 16.41 -9.05
CA ILE A 61 -0.83 15.65 -9.47
C ILE A 61 -0.37 14.70 -10.57
N ASN A 62 -0.33 13.40 -10.25
CA ASN A 62 0.13 12.38 -11.18
C ASN A 62 -1.07 11.76 -11.90
N LEU A 63 -1.18 12.02 -13.21
CA LEU A 63 -2.16 11.41 -14.10
C LEU A 63 -1.53 10.36 -15.02
N CYS A 64 -0.24 10.01 -14.81
CA CYS A 64 0.40 8.94 -15.55
C CYS A 64 -0.08 7.59 -15.03
N ASP A 65 -0.84 6.87 -15.84
CA ASP A 65 -1.52 5.63 -15.50
C ASP A 65 -1.13 4.43 -16.36
N GLY A 66 -0.03 4.58 -17.15
CA GLY A 66 0.47 3.53 -18.04
C GLY A 66 0.78 2.23 -17.29
N ALA A 67 0.30 1.09 -17.82
CA ALA A 67 0.66 -0.23 -17.32
C ALA A 67 2.12 -0.58 -17.65
N TRP A 68 2.67 -1.58 -16.94
CA TRP A 68 4.06 -1.97 -17.10
C TRP A 68 4.43 -2.42 -18.54
N ASP A 69 3.47 -3.01 -19.26
CA ASP A 69 3.60 -3.53 -20.62
C ASP A 69 3.16 -2.55 -21.73
N GLN A 70 2.74 -1.33 -21.34
CA GLN A 70 2.38 -0.25 -22.28
C GLN A 70 3.54 0.70 -22.54
N ASP A 71 3.50 1.42 -23.66
CA ASP A 71 4.51 2.43 -24.03
C ASP A 71 4.25 3.80 -23.39
N THR A 72 3.29 3.91 -22.48
CA THR A 72 2.95 5.12 -21.74
C THR A 72 3.57 5.15 -20.36
N ALA A 73 3.85 6.36 -19.86
CA ALA A 73 4.48 6.59 -18.57
C ALA A 73 3.55 6.14 -17.41
N GLY A 74 4.10 5.44 -16.43
CA GLY A 74 3.34 4.86 -15.33
C GLY A 74 4.17 4.63 -14.08
N ILE A 75 4.44 3.36 -13.73
CA ILE A 75 5.11 2.97 -12.47
C ILE A 75 6.48 3.64 -12.26
N GLU A 76 7.25 3.90 -13.31
CA GLU A 76 8.54 4.57 -13.25
C GLU A 76 8.43 6.03 -12.80
N VAL A 77 7.29 6.69 -13.08
CA VAL A 77 6.97 8.04 -12.56
C VAL A 77 6.78 7.97 -11.06
N VAL A 78 5.95 7.05 -10.59
CA VAL A 78 5.65 6.86 -9.16
C VAL A 78 6.92 6.54 -8.38
N GLN A 79 7.72 5.59 -8.85
CA GLN A 79 9.00 5.24 -8.22
C GLN A 79 9.99 6.42 -8.16
N ALA A 80 10.01 7.27 -9.19
CA ALA A 80 10.85 8.46 -9.18
C ALA A 80 10.36 9.48 -8.15
N LEU A 81 9.03 9.73 -8.07
CA LEU A 81 8.42 10.64 -7.09
C LEU A 81 8.66 10.18 -5.64
N GLU A 82 8.55 8.88 -5.38
CA GLU A 82 8.85 8.29 -4.07
C GLU A 82 10.33 8.48 -3.68
N ARG A 83 11.26 8.19 -4.61
CA ARG A 83 12.71 8.33 -4.36
C ARG A 83 13.14 9.73 -4.00
N ILE A 84 12.53 10.76 -4.61
CA ILE A 84 12.84 12.16 -4.32
C ILE A 84 11.98 12.72 -3.18
N ASN A 85 11.07 11.90 -2.62
CA ASN A 85 10.17 12.25 -1.52
C ASN A 85 9.39 13.54 -1.75
N ILE A 86 8.82 13.73 -2.94
CA ILE A 86 7.89 14.81 -3.24
C ILE A 86 6.46 14.36 -2.97
N ALA A 87 5.59 15.26 -2.52
CA ALA A 87 4.16 14.94 -2.38
C ALA A 87 3.54 14.70 -3.76
N PHE A 88 2.83 13.58 -3.96
CA PHE A 88 2.15 13.27 -5.21
C PHE A 88 0.82 12.56 -4.98
N THR A 89 -0.16 12.80 -5.85
CA THR A 89 -1.46 12.13 -5.83
C THR A 89 -1.40 10.79 -6.54
N GLY A 90 -2.38 9.92 -6.25
CA GLY A 90 -2.48 8.59 -6.86
C GLY A 90 -1.77 7.50 -6.07
N ALA A 91 -1.78 6.30 -6.63
CA ALA A 91 -1.25 5.09 -6.02
C ALA A 91 0.28 5.14 -5.82
N GLY A 92 0.76 4.66 -4.69
CA GLY A 92 2.18 4.37 -4.47
C GLY A 92 2.63 3.12 -5.23
N SER A 93 3.94 2.93 -5.38
CA SER A 93 4.50 1.86 -6.22
C SER A 93 4.11 0.45 -5.80
N THR A 94 3.83 0.21 -4.52
CA THR A 94 3.39 -1.10 -4.02
C THR A 94 1.94 -1.44 -4.36
N PHE A 95 1.12 -0.44 -4.62
CA PHE A 95 -0.30 -0.60 -4.95
C PHE A 95 -0.60 -0.27 -6.42
N TYR A 96 0.36 0.27 -7.16
CA TYR A 96 0.17 0.82 -8.51
C TYR A 96 -0.42 -0.19 -9.52
N ASP A 97 0.10 -1.41 -9.54
CA ASP A 97 -0.25 -2.42 -10.55
C ASP A 97 -0.36 -3.83 -9.92
N PRO A 98 -1.37 -4.07 -9.05
CA PRO A 98 -1.57 -5.39 -8.46
C PRO A 98 -2.04 -6.38 -9.53
N SER A 99 -1.44 -7.57 -9.55
CA SER A 99 -1.89 -8.61 -10.49
C SER A 99 -3.34 -9.01 -10.21
N ARG A 100 -4.05 -9.48 -11.24
CA ARG A 100 -5.43 -9.98 -11.07
C ARG A 100 -5.53 -11.11 -10.05
N GLU A 101 -4.50 -11.96 -9.93
CA GLU A 101 -4.45 -13.00 -8.90
C GLU A 101 -4.27 -12.39 -7.50
N ALA A 102 -3.41 -11.36 -7.34
CA ALA A 102 -3.28 -10.64 -6.07
C ALA A 102 -4.60 -9.98 -5.63
N MET A 103 -5.33 -9.36 -6.57
CA MET A 103 -6.66 -8.78 -6.30
C MET A 103 -7.64 -9.85 -5.77
N LYS A 104 -7.67 -11.03 -6.40
CA LYS A 104 -8.55 -12.15 -5.98
C LYS A 104 -8.12 -12.74 -4.64
N MET A 105 -6.82 -12.87 -4.39
CA MET A 105 -6.28 -13.34 -3.11
C MET A 105 -6.62 -12.36 -1.97
N ALA A 106 -6.44 -11.06 -2.20
CA ALA A 106 -6.80 -10.03 -1.23
C ALA A 106 -8.31 -10.04 -0.92
N SER A 107 -9.16 -10.12 -1.97
CA SER A 107 -10.61 -10.23 -1.81
C SER A 107 -10.98 -11.47 -1.01
N HIS A 108 -10.36 -12.62 -1.28
CA HIS A 108 -10.57 -13.86 -0.54
C HIS A 108 -10.22 -13.70 0.94
N ALA A 109 -9.08 -13.09 1.24
CA ALA A 109 -8.59 -12.90 2.61
C ALA A 109 -9.55 -12.09 3.49
N VAL A 110 -10.31 -11.17 2.88
CA VAL A 110 -11.29 -10.31 3.57
C VAL A 110 -12.75 -10.74 3.36
N GLY A 111 -12.98 -11.94 2.82
CA GLY A 111 -14.33 -12.50 2.65
C GLY A 111 -15.15 -11.93 1.50
N VAL A 112 -14.55 -11.14 0.61
CA VAL A 112 -15.20 -10.60 -0.60
C VAL A 112 -15.12 -11.63 -1.71
N LYS A 113 -16.27 -12.00 -2.29
CA LYS A 113 -16.32 -12.99 -3.39
C LYS A 113 -15.79 -12.40 -4.68
N PHE A 114 -15.25 -13.27 -5.54
CA PHE A 114 -14.79 -12.96 -6.88
C PHE A 114 -15.16 -14.13 -7.81
N PRO A 115 -15.21 -13.92 -9.15
CA PRO A 115 -15.48 -15.00 -10.10
C PRO A 115 -14.43 -16.11 -10.01
N ALA A 116 -14.86 -17.37 -10.01
CA ALA A 116 -13.94 -18.50 -10.10
C ALA A 116 -13.14 -18.40 -11.42
N TYR A 117 -11.86 -18.77 -11.39
CA TYR A 117 -10.97 -18.54 -12.52
C TYR A 117 -9.90 -19.60 -12.70
N VAL A 118 -9.36 -19.63 -13.91
CA VAL A 118 -8.15 -20.37 -14.29
C VAL A 118 -7.21 -19.41 -15.00
N MET A 119 -5.96 -19.28 -14.52
CA MET A 119 -4.90 -18.63 -15.28
C MET A 119 -4.33 -19.64 -16.27
N ALA A 120 -4.57 -19.42 -17.55
CA ALA A 120 -4.12 -20.28 -18.64
C ALA A 120 -2.82 -19.76 -19.24
N ARG A 121 -1.72 -20.51 -19.08
CA ARG A 121 -0.42 -20.24 -19.71
C ARG A 121 -0.18 -21.12 -20.93
N HIS A 122 -0.96 -22.17 -21.05
CA HIS A 122 -0.92 -23.09 -22.18
C HIS A 122 -2.36 -23.41 -22.61
N LEU A 123 -2.55 -23.76 -23.88
CA LEU A 123 -3.89 -24.07 -24.42
C LEU A 123 -4.54 -25.26 -23.67
N ARG A 124 -3.78 -26.22 -23.15
CA ARG A 124 -4.29 -27.31 -22.31
C ARG A 124 -5.03 -26.82 -21.04
N ASP A 125 -4.72 -25.63 -20.59
CA ASP A 125 -5.36 -25.04 -19.40
C ASP A 125 -6.80 -24.61 -19.69
N ALA A 126 -7.14 -24.31 -20.96
CA ALA A 126 -8.52 -24.10 -21.37
C ALA A 126 -9.38 -25.36 -21.15
N GLY A 127 -8.81 -26.57 -21.37
CA GLY A 127 -9.47 -27.82 -21.03
C GLY A 127 -9.70 -28.03 -19.54
N ARG A 128 -8.82 -27.48 -18.68
CA ARG A 128 -9.03 -27.42 -17.23
C ARG A 128 -10.18 -26.47 -16.89
N ALA A 129 -10.23 -25.28 -17.49
CA ALA A 129 -11.30 -24.33 -17.28
C ALA A 129 -12.68 -24.92 -17.64
N VAL A 130 -12.81 -25.68 -18.75
CA VAL A 130 -14.06 -26.37 -19.10
C VAL A 130 -14.55 -27.34 -18.01
N ARG A 131 -13.64 -27.98 -17.28
CA ARG A 131 -14.01 -28.94 -16.23
C ARG A 131 -14.29 -28.30 -14.88
N GLU A 132 -13.66 -27.17 -14.58
CA GLU A 132 -13.65 -26.55 -13.25
C GLU A 132 -14.57 -25.33 -13.15
N LEU A 133 -14.86 -24.66 -14.27
CA LEU A 133 -15.64 -23.43 -14.32
C LEU A 133 -16.97 -23.64 -15.05
N ARG A 134 -17.92 -22.74 -14.79
CA ARG A 134 -19.25 -22.74 -15.43
C ARG A 134 -19.28 -21.72 -16.57
N PHE A 135 -19.95 -22.11 -17.66
CA PHE A 135 -20.29 -21.18 -18.73
C PHE A 135 -21.49 -20.28 -18.34
N PRO A 136 -21.56 -19.04 -18.86
CA PRO A 136 -20.59 -18.41 -19.75
C PRO A 136 -19.32 -18.05 -19.02
N MET A 137 -18.19 -17.97 -19.75
CA MET A 137 -16.91 -17.54 -19.23
C MET A 137 -16.44 -16.28 -19.95
N LEU A 138 -15.55 -15.53 -19.32
CA LEU A 138 -14.89 -14.37 -19.91
C LEU A 138 -13.39 -14.63 -19.99
N VAL A 139 -12.82 -14.49 -21.19
CA VAL A 139 -11.38 -14.59 -21.43
C VAL A 139 -10.80 -13.18 -21.48
N LYS A 140 -9.82 -12.91 -20.63
CA LYS A 140 -9.24 -11.57 -20.44
C LYS A 140 -7.72 -11.60 -20.59
N HIS A 141 -7.18 -10.44 -20.89
CA HIS A 141 -5.75 -10.17 -20.70
C HIS A 141 -5.34 -10.53 -19.25
N PRO A 142 -4.21 -11.20 -19.02
CA PRO A 142 -3.80 -11.66 -17.68
C PRO A 142 -3.50 -10.52 -16.71
N TYR A 143 -3.08 -9.36 -17.21
CA TYR A 143 -2.66 -8.19 -16.42
C TYR A 143 -3.31 -6.87 -16.89
N GLY A 144 -3.88 -6.80 -18.09
CA GLY A 144 -4.29 -5.57 -18.77
C GLY A 144 -5.44 -4.81 -18.09
N TYR A 145 -5.39 -3.51 -18.24
CA TYR A 145 -6.40 -2.53 -17.82
C TYR A 145 -7.15 -1.95 -19.04
N GLY A 146 -8.14 -1.12 -18.78
CA GLY A 146 -8.82 -0.38 -19.84
C GLY A 146 -9.60 -1.23 -20.85
N SER A 147 -9.97 -2.46 -20.52
CA SER A 147 -10.57 -3.43 -21.44
C SER A 147 -9.64 -3.81 -22.62
N ALA A 148 -8.33 -3.62 -22.51
CA ALA A 148 -7.37 -4.06 -23.51
C ALA A 148 -7.52 -5.57 -23.75
N GLY A 149 -7.62 -5.98 -25.03
CA GLY A 149 -7.78 -7.37 -25.42
C GLY A 149 -9.14 -8.01 -25.09
N ILE A 150 -10.11 -7.24 -24.57
CA ILE A 150 -11.46 -7.72 -24.27
C ILE A 150 -12.41 -7.29 -25.40
N PHE A 151 -12.91 -8.26 -26.14
CA PHE A 151 -13.82 -8.07 -27.26
C PHE A 151 -15.18 -8.69 -26.93
N ARG A 152 -16.20 -8.48 -27.80
CA ARG A 152 -17.48 -9.18 -27.66
C ARG A 152 -17.33 -10.71 -27.69
N THR A 153 -16.37 -11.23 -28.46
CA THR A 153 -16.01 -12.65 -28.52
C THR A 153 -15.35 -13.18 -27.25
N SER A 154 -14.85 -12.32 -26.39
CA SER A 154 -14.21 -12.74 -25.13
C SER A 154 -15.19 -13.35 -24.12
N ARG A 155 -16.50 -13.05 -24.23
CA ARG A 155 -17.56 -13.78 -23.52
C ARG A 155 -17.94 -15.02 -24.30
N VAL A 156 -17.57 -16.18 -23.77
CA VAL A 156 -17.73 -17.48 -24.44
C VAL A 156 -18.78 -18.33 -23.74
N THR A 157 -19.58 -19.07 -24.56
CA THR A 157 -20.68 -19.91 -24.08
C THR A 157 -20.46 -21.41 -24.31
N GLY A 158 -19.29 -21.80 -24.82
CA GLY A 158 -18.96 -23.20 -25.08
C GLY A 158 -17.47 -23.43 -25.30
N ALA A 159 -17.06 -24.69 -25.24
CA ALA A 159 -15.66 -25.12 -25.23
C ALA A 159 -14.88 -24.71 -26.49
N GLU A 160 -15.48 -24.79 -27.68
CA GLU A 160 -14.79 -24.39 -28.92
C GLU A 160 -14.49 -22.87 -28.97
N ALA A 161 -15.45 -22.04 -28.52
CA ALA A 161 -15.26 -20.59 -28.44
C ALA A 161 -14.20 -20.26 -27.39
N LEU A 162 -14.21 -20.95 -26.24
CA LEU A 162 -13.20 -20.81 -25.21
C LEU A 162 -11.80 -21.13 -25.73
N GLN A 163 -11.65 -22.24 -26.46
CA GLN A 163 -10.37 -22.65 -27.03
C GLN A 163 -9.80 -21.60 -27.97
N ARG A 164 -10.62 -21.12 -28.92
CA ARG A 164 -10.21 -20.08 -29.89
C ARG A 164 -9.79 -18.77 -29.19
N GLU A 165 -10.59 -18.33 -28.23
CA GLU A 165 -10.32 -17.06 -27.53
C GLU A 165 -9.13 -17.16 -26.57
N ALA A 166 -8.95 -18.31 -25.92
CA ALA A 166 -7.77 -18.58 -25.10
C ALA A 166 -6.51 -18.66 -25.96
N GLU A 167 -6.56 -19.32 -27.13
CA GLU A 167 -5.42 -19.40 -28.04
C GLU A 167 -5.00 -18.01 -28.54
N ARG A 168 -5.97 -17.16 -28.95
CA ARG A 168 -5.72 -15.79 -29.35
C ARG A 168 -5.04 -15.01 -28.21
N THR A 169 -5.62 -15.03 -27.00
CA THR A 169 -5.16 -14.25 -25.87
C THR A 169 -3.78 -14.72 -25.38
N ILE A 170 -3.54 -16.03 -25.34
CA ILE A 170 -2.22 -16.58 -24.98
C ILE A 170 -1.16 -16.21 -26.02
N ALA A 171 -1.50 -16.28 -27.33
CA ALA A 171 -0.57 -15.93 -28.39
C ALA A 171 -0.17 -14.43 -28.34
N GLU A 172 -1.12 -13.57 -28.00
CA GLU A 172 -0.91 -12.12 -27.96
C GLU A 172 -0.21 -11.64 -26.67
N TYR A 173 -0.58 -12.23 -25.51
CA TYR A 173 -0.14 -11.73 -24.18
C TYR A 173 0.64 -12.75 -23.33
N GLY A 174 0.93 -13.94 -23.88
CA GLY A 174 1.68 -15.00 -23.16
C GLY A 174 0.86 -15.80 -22.15
N ALA A 175 -0.33 -15.33 -21.77
CA ALA A 175 -1.27 -16.02 -20.90
C ALA A 175 -2.69 -15.47 -21.09
N ALA A 176 -3.70 -16.15 -20.53
CA ALA A 176 -5.09 -15.68 -20.49
C ALA A 176 -5.71 -15.93 -19.12
N LEU A 177 -6.41 -14.95 -18.57
CA LEU A 177 -7.29 -15.14 -17.42
C LEU A 177 -8.67 -15.60 -17.94
N ILE A 178 -9.07 -16.82 -17.59
CA ILE A 178 -10.38 -17.39 -17.91
C ILE A 178 -11.18 -17.37 -16.61
N GLU A 179 -12.30 -16.66 -16.56
CA GLU A 179 -13.14 -16.60 -15.37
C GLU A 179 -14.63 -16.81 -15.68
N GLU A 180 -15.40 -17.28 -14.68
CA GLU A 180 -16.85 -17.36 -14.79
C GLU A 180 -17.42 -15.97 -15.04
N PHE A 181 -18.25 -15.81 -16.06
CA PHE A 181 -18.96 -14.56 -16.30
C PHE A 181 -20.16 -14.46 -15.36
N ILE A 182 -20.15 -13.50 -14.46
CA ILE A 182 -21.25 -13.27 -13.54
C ILE A 182 -22.36 -12.52 -14.27
N GLU A 183 -23.47 -13.18 -14.52
CA GLU A 183 -24.66 -12.54 -15.09
C GLU A 183 -25.31 -11.64 -14.04
N GLY A 184 -25.69 -10.42 -14.43
CA GLY A 184 -26.37 -9.50 -13.53
C GLY A 184 -25.95 -8.04 -13.70
N ARG A 185 -26.10 -7.26 -12.63
CA ARG A 185 -25.88 -5.80 -12.59
C ARG A 185 -24.40 -5.50 -12.36
N GLU A 186 -23.89 -4.42 -12.96
CA GLU A 186 -22.50 -3.99 -12.83
C GLU A 186 -22.40 -2.65 -12.10
N PHE A 187 -21.47 -2.56 -11.13
CA PHE A 187 -21.26 -1.41 -10.28
C PHE A 187 -19.81 -1.00 -10.26
N THR A 188 -19.58 0.28 -10.01
CA THR A 188 -18.25 0.84 -9.81
C THR A 188 -18.24 1.73 -8.59
N VAL A 189 -17.13 1.70 -7.85
CA VAL A 189 -16.95 2.41 -6.58
C VAL A 189 -15.56 2.99 -6.52
N LEU A 190 -15.44 4.28 -6.21
CA LEU A 190 -14.16 4.93 -6.00
C LEU A 190 -13.81 4.87 -4.51
N VAL A 191 -12.59 4.47 -4.20
CA VAL A 191 -12.06 4.39 -2.84
C VAL A 191 -10.72 5.10 -2.77
N ALA A 192 -10.48 5.83 -1.68
CA ALA A 192 -9.23 6.54 -1.44
C ALA A 192 -8.69 6.26 -0.03
N GLU A 193 -7.39 6.46 0.16
CA GLU A 193 -6.77 6.37 1.47
C GLU A 193 -7.37 7.40 2.45
N PRO A 194 -7.39 7.12 3.76
CA PRO A 194 -7.94 8.05 4.75
C PRO A 194 -7.07 9.30 4.88
N ARG A 195 -7.67 10.43 5.29
CA ARG A 195 -6.93 11.67 5.60
C ARG A 195 -6.09 11.55 6.86
N HIS A 196 -6.57 10.80 7.84
CA HIS A 196 -5.89 10.58 9.12
C HIS A 196 -5.67 9.09 9.35
N ALA A 197 -4.66 8.73 10.11
CA ALA A 197 -4.25 7.33 10.31
C ALA A 197 -5.27 6.49 11.10
N ASP A 198 -6.12 7.13 11.88
CA ASP A 198 -7.18 6.56 12.71
C ASP A 198 -8.54 6.49 11.98
N GLU A 199 -8.62 6.97 10.75
CA GLU A 199 -9.81 6.91 9.92
C GLU A 199 -9.80 5.66 9.02
N GLU A 200 -10.99 5.22 8.63
CA GLU A 200 -11.18 4.20 7.60
C GLU A 200 -10.93 4.77 6.19
N ALA A 201 -10.71 3.89 5.20
CA ALA A 201 -10.63 4.30 3.81
C ALA A 201 -11.89 5.08 3.40
N TRP A 202 -11.70 6.17 2.68
CA TRP A 202 -12.81 6.97 2.20
C TRP A 202 -13.41 6.34 0.95
N VAL A 203 -14.67 5.93 1.02
CA VAL A 203 -15.39 5.29 -0.09
C VAL A 203 -16.54 6.17 -0.53
N LEU A 204 -16.58 6.47 -1.81
CA LEU A 204 -17.57 7.35 -2.42
C LEU A 204 -18.86 6.58 -2.75
N GLU A 205 -19.90 7.33 -3.16
CA GLU A 205 -21.20 6.77 -3.53
C GLU A 205 -21.08 5.84 -4.75
N PRO A 206 -21.56 4.58 -4.66
CA PRO A 206 -21.49 3.64 -5.77
C PRO A 206 -22.36 4.05 -6.95
N VAL A 207 -21.90 3.71 -8.16
CA VAL A 207 -22.63 3.94 -9.41
C VAL A 207 -22.87 2.59 -10.11
N GLU A 208 -24.09 2.43 -10.64
CA GLU A 208 -24.49 1.31 -11.49
C GLU A 208 -24.34 1.69 -12.96
N PHE A 209 -23.76 0.81 -13.77
CA PHE A 209 -23.75 0.93 -15.22
C PHE A 209 -24.88 0.14 -15.85
N LEU A 210 -25.67 0.79 -16.68
CA LEU A 210 -26.68 0.18 -17.51
C LEU A 210 -26.15 0.06 -18.93
N PHE A 211 -26.18 -1.16 -19.43
CA PHE A 211 -25.73 -1.47 -20.77
C PHE A 211 -26.84 -1.24 -21.80
N PRO A 212 -26.51 -0.80 -23.02
CA PRO A 212 -27.47 -0.73 -24.10
C PRO A 212 -27.98 -2.11 -24.49
N PRO A 213 -29.12 -2.22 -25.18
CA PRO A 213 -29.65 -3.51 -25.63
C PRO A 213 -28.64 -4.33 -26.45
N GLY A 214 -28.45 -5.60 -26.05
CA GLY A 214 -27.50 -6.51 -26.67
C GLY A 214 -26.11 -6.52 -26.06
N GLU A 215 -25.82 -5.59 -25.17
CA GLU A 215 -24.55 -5.55 -24.40
C GLU A 215 -24.76 -5.98 -22.96
N SER A 216 -23.73 -6.59 -22.38
CA SER A 216 -23.78 -7.07 -20.99
C SER A 216 -22.49 -6.86 -20.19
N PHE A 217 -21.45 -6.29 -20.80
CA PHE A 217 -20.16 -5.98 -20.16
C PHE A 217 -19.37 -4.95 -20.96
N LYS A 218 -18.38 -4.31 -20.31
CA LYS A 218 -17.51 -3.30 -20.93
C LYS A 218 -16.40 -3.98 -21.73
N HIS A 219 -16.62 -4.24 -23.01
CA HIS A 219 -15.56 -4.59 -23.94
C HIS A 219 -14.91 -3.34 -24.55
N PHE A 220 -13.79 -3.50 -25.28
CA PHE A 220 -13.00 -2.40 -25.81
C PHE A 220 -13.83 -1.38 -26.61
N ASP A 221 -14.60 -1.82 -27.59
CA ASP A 221 -15.39 -0.90 -28.42
C ASP A 221 -16.43 -0.14 -27.61
N LEU A 222 -17.14 -0.81 -26.69
CA LEU A 222 -18.13 -0.15 -25.83
C LEU A 222 -17.47 0.85 -24.86
N LYS A 223 -16.26 0.55 -24.40
CA LYS A 223 -15.54 1.45 -23.48
C LYS A 223 -14.94 2.67 -24.20
N TRP A 224 -14.41 2.52 -25.40
CA TRP A 224 -13.60 3.55 -26.03
C TRP A 224 -14.29 4.26 -27.22
N LYS A 225 -15.22 3.60 -27.89
CA LYS A 225 -15.92 4.16 -29.06
C LYS A 225 -17.37 4.51 -28.76
N ASP A 226 -18.06 3.63 -28.06
CA ASP A 226 -19.51 3.67 -27.85
C ASP A 226 -19.89 3.99 -26.40
N TYR A 227 -18.97 4.55 -25.61
CA TYR A 227 -19.14 4.78 -24.18
C TYR A 227 -20.42 5.57 -23.83
N LYS A 228 -20.80 6.52 -24.67
CA LYS A 228 -22.02 7.35 -24.54
C LYS A 228 -23.32 6.55 -24.59
N LEU A 229 -23.28 5.28 -25.03
CA LEU A 229 -24.45 4.40 -25.04
C LEU A 229 -24.72 3.78 -23.66
N MET A 230 -23.76 3.83 -22.75
CA MET A 230 -23.97 3.38 -21.37
C MET A 230 -24.54 4.51 -20.52
N GLU A 231 -25.47 4.16 -19.65
CA GLU A 231 -25.99 5.08 -18.64
C GLU A 231 -25.35 4.75 -17.29
N ALA A 232 -24.90 5.77 -16.57
CA ALA A 232 -24.39 5.65 -15.21
C ALA A 232 -25.39 6.28 -14.24
N ARG A 233 -25.83 5.53 -13.22
CA ARG A 233 -26.76 6.06 -12.21
C ARG A 233 -26.31 5.72 -10.79
N ARG A 234 -26.59 6.60 -9.86
CA ARG A 234 -26.34 6.39 -8.43
C ARG A 234 -27.11 5.17 -7.92
N VAL A 235 -26.50 4.38 -7.05
CA VAL A 235 -27.17 3.29 -6.32
C VAL A 235 -28.06 3.90 -5.26
N THR A 236 -29.37 3.64 -5.35
CA THR A 236 -30.38 4.23 -4.44
C THR A 236 -30.76 3.28 -3.30
N ASP A 237 -30.43 1.99 -3.39
CA ASP A 237 -30.61 1.03 -2.29
C ASP A 237 -29.49 1.18 -1.26
N PRO A 238 -29.77 1.67 -0.03
CA PRO A 238 -28.74 1.92 0.97
C PRO A 238 -28.02 0.65 1.43
N ALA A 239 -28.71 -0.49 1.46
CA ALA A 239 -28.13 -1.75 1.89
C ALA A 239 -27.13 -2.28 0.85
N LEU A 240 -27.46 -2.13 -0.43
CA LEU A 240 -26.55 -2.47 -1.51
C LEU A 240 -25.36 -1.51 -1.57
N ALA A 241 -25.60 -0.19 -1.41
CA ALA A 241 -24.55 0.81 -1.38
C ALA A 241 -23.53 0.51 -0.26
N ALA A 242 -24.01 0.25 0.97
CA ALA A 242 -23.16 -0.10 2.10
C ALA A 242 -22.31 -1.36 1.85
N ARG A 243 -22.88 -2.40 1.27
CA ARG A 243 -22.15 -3.64 0.91
C ARG A 243 -21.06 -3.38 -0.14
N LEU A 244 -21.34 -2.55 -1.15
CA LEU A 244 -20.36 -2.17 -2.17
C LEU A 244 -19.22 -1.35 -1.58
N GLN A 245 -19.55 -0.40 -0.71
CA GLN A 245 -18.58 0.45 -0.02
C GLN A 245 -17.69 -0.38 0.93
N GLU A 246 -18.26 -1.25 1.76
CA GLU A 246 -17.52 -2.14 2.66
C GLU A 246 -16.57 -3.06 1.87
N ALA A 247 -17.05 -3.72 0.80
CA ALA A 247 -16.22 -4.59 -0.01
C ALA A 247 -15.07 -3.83 -0.69
N SER A 248 -15.30 -2.58 -1.11
CA SER A 248 -14.27 -1.72 -1.69
C SER A 248 -13.21 -1.33 -0.67
N ALA A 249 -13.61 -0.88 0.52
CA ALA A 249 -12.70 -0.52 1.61
C ALA A 249 -11.83 -1.71 2.02
N LEU A 250 -12.44 -2.86 2.28
CA LEU A 250 -11.75 -4.09 2.70
C LEU A 250 -10.72 -4.54 1.66
N THR A 251 -11.10 -4.57 0.36
CA THR A 251 -10.20 -4.99 -0.71
C THR A 251 -9.05 -3.99 -0.91
N PHE A 252 -9.34 -2.68 -0.85
CA PHE A 252 -8.34 -1.62 -0.96
C PHE A 252 -7.29 -1.74 0.16
N VAL A 253 -7.73 -1.88 1.40
CA VAL A 253 -6.83 -2.05 2.56
C VAL A 253 -6.02 -3.35 2.47
N ALA A 254 -6.65 -4.47 2.09
CA ALA A 254 -5.96 -5.76 1.96
C ALA A 254 -4.87 -5.77 0.87
N LEU A 255 -4.99 -4.89 -0.13
CA LEU A 255 -3.96 -4.69 -1.17
C LEU A 255 -2.89 -3.65 -0.79
N GLY A 256 -2.92 -3.12 0.43
CA GLY A 256 -2.01 -2.04 0.84
C GLY A 256 -2.31 -0.73 0.10
N GLY A 257 -3.59 -0.43 -0.11
CA GLY A 257 -4.07 0.70 -0.89
C GLY A 257 -3.51 2.04 -0.43
N SER A 258 -3.04 2.83 -1.37
CA SER A 258 -2.58 4.20 -1.19
C SER A 258 -3.07 5.07 -2.34
N GLY A 259 -3.23 6.38 -2.10
CA GLY A 259 -3.86 7.26 -3.07
C GLY A 259 -5.33 6.91 -3.26
N TYR A 260 -5.66 6.36 -4.42
CA TYR A 260 -7.03 5.95 -4.74
C TYR A 260 -7.07 4.78 -5.72
N GLY A 261 -8.24 4.12 -5.80
CA GLY A 261 -8.52 3.10 -6.79
C GLY A 261 -10.02 3.00 -7.05
N ARG A 262 -10.39 2.43 -8.20
CA ARG A 262 -11.77 2.17 -8.57
C ARG A 262 -12.03 0.67 -8.57
N CYS A 263 -12.94 0.24 -7.70
CA CYS A 263 -13.40 -1.14 -7.60
C CYS A 263 -14.59 -1.37 -8.53
N ASP A 264 -14.54 -2.42 -9.34
CA ASP A 264 -15.60 -2.83 -10.24
C ASP A 264 -16.22 -4.15 -9.75
N PHE A 265 -17.57 -4.21 -9.68
CA PHE A 265 -18.33 -5.32 -9.10
C PHE A 265 -19.43 -5.82 -10.01
N ARG A 266 -19.84 -7.08 -9.79
CA ARG A 266 -21.10 -7.62 -10.31
C ARG A 266 -21.96 -8.20 -9.21
N LEU A 267 -23.28 -7.99 -9.35
CA LEU A 267 -24.31 -8.56 -8.47
C LEU A 267 -25.13 -9.54 -9.28
N ASP A 268 -25.11 -10.83 -8.89
CA ASP A 268 -25.88 -11.86 -9.56
C ASP A 268 -27.38 -11.84 -9.21
N GLY A 269 -28.17 -12.64 -9.91
CA GLY A 269 -29.62 -12.76 -9.66
C GLY A 269 -29.99 -13.31 -8.27
N ALA A 270 -29.05 -13.92 -7.54
CA ALA A 270 -29.22 -14.38 -6.19
C ALA A 270 -28.84 -13.32 -5.13
N GLY A 271 -28.40 -12.12 -5.57
CA GLY A 271 -27.97 -11.05 -4.69
C GLY A 271 -26.55 -11.23 -4.14
N THR A 272 -25.73 -12.10 -4.75
CA THR A 272 -24.32 -12.26 -4.41
C THR A 272 -23.49 -11.21 -5.13
N LEU A 273 -22.66 -10.49 -4.37
CA LEU A 273 -21.71 -9.48 -4.87
C LEU A 273 -20.36 -10.12 -5.18
N TYR A 274 -19.83 -9.86 -6.39
CA TYR A 274 -18.54 -10.34 -6.84
C TYR A 274 -17.65 -9.17 -7.25
N MET A 275 -16.47 -9.06 -6.63
CA MET A 275 -15.44 -8.11 -7.02
C MET A 275 -14.76 -8.61 -8.31
N LEU A 276 -14.68 -7.77 -9.32
CA LEU A 276 -14.03 -8.09 -10.58
C LEU A 276 -12.56 -7.68 -10.57
N GLU A 277 -12.31 -6.43 -10.26
CA GLU A 277 -10.98 -5.83 -10.22
C GLU A 277 -10.98 -4.53 -9.41
N ILE A 278 -9.80 -4.09 -9.00
CA ILE A 278 -9.53 -2.73 -8.56
C ILE A 278 -8.53 -2.10 -9.53
N ASN A 279 -8.80 -0.88 -9.93
CA ASN A 279 -7.94 -0.11 -10.84
C ASN A 279 -7.30 1.03 -10.05
N PRO A 280 -6.07 0.85 -9.54
CA PRO A 280 -5.32 1.93 -8.90
C PRO A 280 -5.03 3.03 -9.92
N ASN A 281 -5.01 4.28 -9.45
CA ASN A 281 -4.71 5.44 -10.29
C ASN A 281 -5.53 5.50 -11.59
N CYS A 282 -6.80 5.05 -11.50
CA CYS A 282 -7.69 5.06 -12.66
C CYS A 282 -7.89 6.49 -13.18
N GLU A 283 -8.13 6.59 -14.48
CA GLU A 283 -8.45 7.84 -15.17
C GLU A 283 -9.55 8.63 -14.44
N VAL A 284 -9.32 9.94 -14.25
CA VAL A 284 -10.18 10.88 -13.51
C VAL A 284 -9.91 12.32 -13.95
N PHE A 285 -10.86 13.22 -13.74
CA PHE A 285 -10.83 14.62 -14.17
C PHE A 285 -10.93 14.80 -15.68
N CYS A 286 -11.63 13.93 -16.35
CA CYS A 286 -11.93 14.04 -17.77
C CYS A 286 -12.87 15.22 -18.06
N PRO A 287 -12.81 15.79 -19.28
CA PRO A 287 -13.69 16.88 -19.65
C PRO A 287 -15.18 16.52 -19.55
N GLN A 288 -16.02 17.50 -19.25
CA GLN A 288 -17.47 17.30 -19.23
C GLN A 288 -17.96 16.83 -20.62
N GLY A 289 -18.67 15.71 -20.66
CA GLY A 289 -19.12 15.05 -21.88
C GLY A 289 -18.21 13.94 -22.39
N GLU A 290 -17.04 13.76 -21.75
CA GLU A 290 -16.08 12.68 -21.97
C GLU A 290 -15.72 11.96 -20.65
N PHE A 291 -16.64 12.00 -19.67
CA PHE A 291 -16.43 11.42 -18.36
C PHE A 291 -16.05 9.95 -18.41
N GLY A 292 -14.97 9.61 -17.73
CA GLY A 292 -14.60 8.24 -17.40
C GLY A 292 -15.46 7.68 -16.25
N SER A 293 -15.26 6.41 -15.92
CA SER A 293 -16.05 5.75 -14.86
C SER A 293 -15.88 6.41 -13.49
N ALA A 294 -14.68 6.95 -13.16
CA ALA A 294 -14.47 7.67 -11.92
C ALA A 294 -15.20 9.01 -11.88
N ASP A 295 -15.27 9.74 -13.02
CA ASP A 295 -15.95 11.03 -13.09
C ASP A 295 -17.47 10.90 -12.91
N PHE A 296 -18.07 9.79 -13.38
CA PHE A 296 -19.48 9.51 -13.09
C PHE A 296 -19.74 9.28 -11.59
N ILE A 297 -18.80 8.65 -10.87
CA ILE A 297 -18.90 8.52 -9.42
C ILE A 297 -18.85 9.91 -8.78
N LEU A 298 -17.84 10.71 -9.14
CA LEU A 298 -17.66 12.06 -8.60
C LEU A 298 -18.82 13.00 -8.91
N ALA A 299 -19.42 12.90 -10.09
CA ALA A 299 -20.59 13.67 -10.45
C ALA A 299 -21.85 13.30 -9.63
N ASN A 300 -21.91 12.11 -9.06
CA ASN A 300 -23.01 11.62 -8.23
C ASN A 300 -22.71 11.64 -6.72
N ASP A 301 -21.47 11.96 -6.31
CA ASP A 301 -21.06 12.06 -4.92
C ASP A 301 -21.14 13.51 -4.41
N PRO A 302 -21.57 13.74 -3.17
CA PRO A 302 -21.64 15.09 -2.59
C PRO A 302 -20.30 15.85 -2.57
N ALA A 303 -19.17 15.15 -2.45
CA ALA A 303 -17.84 15.76 -2.46
C ALA A 303 -17.46 16.30 -3.86
N GLY A 304 -17.92 15.63 -4.90
CA GLY A 304 -17.63 15.98 -6.28
C GLY A 304 -16.12 15.91 -6.61
N HIS A 305 -15.77 16.35 -7.79
CA HIS A 305 -14.38 16.41 -8.26
C HIS A 305 -13.50 17.31 -7.38
N ARG A 306 -14.05 18.46 -6.94
CA ARG A 306 -13.33 19.39 -6.08
C ARG A 306 -12.94 18.77 -4.75
N GLY A 307 -13.90 18.20 -4.02
CA GLY A 307 -13.64 17.58 -2.72
C GLY A 307 -12.72 16.39 -2.83
N PHE A 308 -12.81 15.63 -3.93
CA PHE A 308 -11.90 14.53 -4.21
C PHE A 308 -10.46 15.02 -4.44
N LEU A 309 -10.26 16.06 -5.26
CA LEU A 309 -8.94 16.64 -5.49
C LEU A 309 -8.31 17.20 -4.21
N GLU A 310 -9.09 17.94 -3.40
CA GLU A 310 -8.63 18.44 -2.09
C GLU A 310 -8.22 17.29 -1.16
N HIS A 311 -8.95 16.18 -1.17
CA HIS A 311 -8.62 14.98 -0.40
C HIS A 311 -7.31 14.35 -0.86
N LEU A 312 -7.14 14.13 -2.16
CA LEU A 312 -5.93 13.52 -2.71
C LEU A 312 -4.68 14.33 -2.40
N VAL A 313 -4.78 15.67 -2.50
CA VAL A 313 -3.66 16.57 -2.19
C VAL A 313 -3.33 16.52 -0.69
N ALA A 314 -4.33 16.53 0.19
CA ALA A 314 -4.09 16.40 1.62
C ALA A 314 -3.41 15.07 1.99
N CYS A 315 -3.83 13.96 1.38
CA CYS A 315 -3.21 12.65 1.55
C CYS A 315 -1.77 12.62 1.01
N ALA A 316 -1.51 13.23 -0.15
CA ALA A 316 -0.18 13.33 -0.74
C ALA A 316 0.81 14.07 0.17
N LEU A 317 0.40 15.20 0.73
CA LEU A 317 1.20 15.98 1.68
C LEU A 317 1.49 15.16 2.94
N ARG A 318 0.49 14.51 3.51
CA ARG A 318 0.66 13.64 4.68
C ARG A 318 1.62 12.48 4.40
N ARG A 319 1.52 11.78 3.26
CA ARG A 319 2.43 10.68 2.89
C ARG A 319 3.88 11.17 2.82
N ARG A 320 4.12 12.30 2.15
CA ARG A 320 5.44 12.93 2.10
C ARG A 320 5.97 13.21 3.50
N ASP A 321 5.17 13.84 4.35
CA ASP A 321 5.59 14.24 5.70
C ASP A 321 5.89 13.02 6.57
N ARG A 322 5.13 11.93 6.44
CA ARG A 322 5.42 10.63 7.10
C ARG A 322 6.70 9.98 6.57
N ALA A 323 7.00 10.11 5.29
CA ALA A 323 8.21 9.58 4.68
C ALA A 323 9.45 10.44 4.98
N CYS A 324 9.29 11.70 5.37
CA CYS A 324 10.37 12.58 5.77
C CYS A 324 11.03 12.09 7.05
N ARG A 325 12.29 11.65 6.93
CA ARG A 325 13.10 11.35 8.11
C ARG A 325 13.45 12.63 8.86
N VAL A 326 13.08 12.68 10.13
CA VAL A 326 13.44 13.80 11.03
C VAL A 326 14.90 13.72 11.49
N TRP A 327 15.64 12.72 11.01
CA TRP A 327 17.03 12.45 11.35
C TRP A 327 17.87 12.10 10.11
N GLU A 328 19.19 12.18 10.29
CA GLU A 328 20.19 11.76 9.31
C GLU A 328 21.23 10.86 9.95
N LEU A 329 21.95 10.07 9.14
CA LEU A 329 23.09 9.28 9.61
C LEU A 329 24.35 10.10 9.59
N ARG A 330 25.09 10.05 10.71
CA ARG A 330 26.46 10.59 10.80
C ARG A 330 27.39 9.53 11.36
N PHE A 331 28.62 9.54 10.89
CA PHE A 331 29.68 8.71 11.44
C PHE A 331 30.59 9.57 12.32
N THR A 332 30.90 9.07 13.52
CA THR A 332 31.91 9.68 14.41
C THR A 332 32.97 8.64 14.78
N PRO A 333 34.25 9.00 14.83
CA PRO A 333 35.30 8.04 15.19
C PRO A 333 35.13 7.40 16.57
N ALA A 334 34.51 8.12 17.51
CA ALA A 334 34.32 7.67 18.89
C ALA A 334 33.13 6.69 19.04
N ARG A 335 32.06 6.85 18.25
CA ARG A 335 30.79 6.14 18.48
C ARG A 335 30.28 5.38 17.24
N GLY A 336 31.01 5.44 16.11
CA GLY A 336 30.58 4.87 14.85
C GLY A 336 29.41 5.64 14.21
N PHE A 337 28.53 4.91 13.53
CA PHE A 337 27.31 5.49 12.98
C PHE A 337 26.28 5.79 14.07
N GLY A 338 25.58 6.90 13.93
CA GLY A 338 24.47 7.30 14.79
C GLY A 338 23.42 8.09 14.02
N MET A 339 22.23 8.21 14.60
CA MET A 339 21.12 9.02 14.08
C MET A 339 21.17 10.39 14.73
N TYR A 340 21.07 11.45 13.94
CA TYR A 340 21.13 12.83 14.39
C TYR A 340 19.93 13.62 13.91
N ALA A 341 19.31 14.43 14.76
CA ALA A 341 18.14 15.23 14.43
C ALA A 341 18.46 16.22 13.30
N ARG A 342 17.67 16.20 12.21
CA ARG A 342 17.78 17.14 11.08
C ARG A 342 17.09 18.49 11.34
N ARG A 343 16.23 18.54 12.35
CA ARG A 343 15.50 19.71 12.82
C ARG A 343 15.20 19.54 14.31
N ALA A 344 14.70 20.57 14.95
CA ALA A 344 14.15 20.44 16.28
C ALA A 344 12.99 19.44 16.29
N ILE A 345 12.95 18.55 17.29
CA ILE A 345 11.92 17.52 17.48
C ILE A 345 11.27 17.78 18.83
N GLY A 346 9.93 17.88 18.83
CA GLY A 346 9.16 18.12 20.05
C GLY A 346 9.03 16.89 20.93
N GLU A 347 8.89 17.06 22.23
CA GLU A 347 8.53 15.98 23.17
C GLU A 347 7.23 15.29 22.72
N GLY A 348 7.20 13.95 22.74
CA GLY A 348 6.08 13.14 22.27
C GLY A 348 6.03 12.95 20.75
N GLU A 349 6.90 13.60 19.98
CA GLU A 349 6.95 13.42 18.52
C GLU A 349 7.56 12.05 18.16
N ILE A 350 6.93 11.36 17.20
CA ILE A 350 7.45 10.07 16.70
C ILE A 350 8.67 10.32 15.83
N VAL A 351 9.82 9.78 16.25
CA VAL A 351 11.11 9.88 15.57
C VAL A 351 11.28 8.82 14.50
N GLU A 352 10.84 7.59 14.78
CA GLU A 352 10.88 6.47 13.84
C GLU A 352 9.68 5.55 14.05
N ARG A 353 9.02 5.16 12.94
CA ARG A 353 7.78 4.36 12.92
C ARG A 353 8.12 2.90 12.60
N TYR A 354 8.65 2.17 13.57
CA TYR A 354 9.00 0.76 13.35
C TYR A 354 7.77 -0.15 13.16
N GLU A 355 6.62 0.19 13.73
CA GLU A 355 5.38 -0.59 13.56
C GLU A 355 4.86 -0.59 12.13
N GLU A 356 5.17 0.45 11.36
CA GLU A 356 4.75 0.58 9.96
C GLU A 356 5.70 -0.11 8.97
N ARG A 357 6.74 -0.80 9.46
CA ARG A 357 7.79 -1.42 8.63
C ARG A 357 7.77 -2.94 8.72
N PRO A 358 8.03 -3.64 7.62
CA PRO A 358 8.29 -5.07 7.66
C PRO A 358 9.48 -5.38 8.58
N GLN A 359 9.30 -6.35 9.48
CA GLN A 359 10.35 -6.83 10.38
C GLN A 359 10.82 -8.20 9.94
N THR A 360 12.13 -8.41 9.87
CA THR A 360 12.70 -9.75 9.66
C THR A 360 12.79 -10.45 11.00
N LEU A 361 11.97 -11.50 11.20
CA LEU A 361 12.00 -12.32 12.40
C LEU A 361 12.79 -13.59 12.15
N VAL A 362 13.70 -13.94 13.08
CA VAL A 362 14.55 -15.11 13.00
C VAL A 362 14.51 -15.88 14.34
N SER A 363 14.36 -17.18 14.30
CA SER A 363 14.47 -17.97 15.51
C SER A 363 15.95 -18.16 15.88
N ARG A 364 16.26 -18.03 17.16
CA ARG A 364 17.60 -18.27 17.71
C ARG A 364 18.08 -19.69 17.36
N GLN A 365 17.19 -20.68 17.47
CA GLN A 365 17.49 -22.06 17.13
C GLN A 365 17.94 -22.22 15.65
N GLN A 366 17.26 -21.51 14.72
CA GLN A 366 17.63 -21.49 13.30
C GLN A 366 19.03 -20.89 13.10
N VAL A 367 19.33 -19.80 13.78
CA VAL A 367 20.62 -19.12 13.72
C VAL A 367 21.74 -20.02 14.27
N GLU A 368 21.54 -20.62 15.43
CA GLU A 368 22.54 -21.50 16.07
C GLU A 368 22.86 -22.73 15.21
N ARG A 369 21.86 -23.28 14.52
CA ARG A 369 22.04 -24.50 13.68
C ARG A 369 22.65 -24.16 12.32
N HIS A 370 22.28 -23.08 11.68
CA HIS A 370 22.53 -22.88 10.25
C HIS A 370 23.38 -21.68 9.88
N TRP A 371 23.50 -20.67 10.75
CA TRP A 371 24.22 -19.45 10.39
C TRP A 371 25.67 -19.48 10.87
N ARG A 372 26.59 -19.03 9.99
CA ARG A 372 28.04 -18.95 10.23
C ARG A 372 28.58 -17.66 9.60
N GLY A 373 29.84 -17.33 9.95
CA GLY A 373 30.55 -16.18 9.36
C GLY A 373 29.88 -14.84 9.56
N LEU A 374 29.91 -13.99 8.54
CA LEU A 374 29.39 -12.61 8.60
C LEU A 374 27.91 -12.54 8.97
N ARG A 375 27.08 -13.45 8.46
CA ARG A 375 25.64 -13.46 8.77
C ARG A 375 25.39 -13.77 10.25
N ARG A 376 26.18 -14.65 10.86
CA ARG A 376 26.11 -14.91 12.31
C ARG A 376 26.57 -13.70 13.10
N GLN A 377 27.67 -13.06 12.71
CA GLN A 377 28.17 -11.83 13.35
C GLN A 377 27.14 -10.69 13.28
N TRP A 378 26.48 -10.54 12.12
CA TRP A 378 25.41 -9.56 11.96
C TRP A 378 24.27 -9.79 12.96
N PHE A 379 23.81 -11.04 13.11
CA PHE A 379 22.79 -11.40 14.09
C PHE A 379 23.24 -11.08 15.54
N ASP A 380 24.45 -11.48 15.91
CA ASP A 380 24.97 -11.27 17.26
C ASP A 380 25.10 -9.79 17.62
N GLN A 381 25.27 -8.92 16.62
CA GLN A 381 25.45 -7.49 16.80
C GLN A 381 24.15 -6.67 16.69
N TYR A 382 23.25 -7.07 15.79
CA TYR A 382 22.11 -6.24 15.37
C TYR A 382 20.74 -6.89 15.54
N ALA A 383 20.66 -8.04 16.20
CA ALA A 383 19.38 -8.64 16.54
C ALA A 383 18.98 -8.29 17.97
N TRP A 384 17.70 -8.02 18.15
CA TRP A 384 17.11 -7.79 19.46
C TRP A 384 15.92 -8.74 19.70
N PRO A 385 15.72 -9.20 20.96
CA PRO A 385 14.71 -10.22 21.24
C PRO A 385 13.29 -9.66 21.16
N VAL A 386 12.41 -10.38 20.47
CA VAL A 386 10.95 -10.21 20.50
C VAL A 386 10.34 -11.18 21.53
N THR A 387 10.89 -12.40 21.57
CA THR A 387 10.61 -13.41 22.59
C THR A 387 11.93 -14.08 23.01
N ALA A 388 11.87 -15.10 23.88
CA ALA A 388 13.05 -15.86 24.27
C ALA A 388 13.78 -16.56 23.08
N ASP A 389 13.04 -16.94 22.06
CA ASP A 389 13.58 -17.61 20.85
C ASP A 389 13.54 -16.74 19.58
N LEU A 390 12.52 -15.88 19.41
CA LEU A 390 12.40 -15.03 18.24
C LEU A 390 13.11 -13.69 18.43
N HIS A 391 13.88 -13.31 17.42
CA HIS A 391 14.61 -12.04 17.37
C HIS A 391 14.25 -11.27 16.11
N ALA A 392 14.06 -9.99 16.26
CA ALA A 392 14.01 -9.07 15.11
C ALA A 392 15.45 -8.77 14.69
N LEU A 393 15.72 -8.90 13.40
CA LEU A 393 17.02 -8.63 12.81
C LEU A 393 16.96 -7.36 11.99
N TRP A 394 17.88 -6.44 12.22
CA TRP A 394 18.01 -5.26 11.38
C TRP A 394 18.42 -5.64 9.96
N SER A 395 17.86 -4.90 9.00
CA SER A 395 18.19 -5.07 7.60
C SER A 395 19.68 -4.82 7.34
N GLU A 396 20.29 -5.65 6.49
CA GLU A 396 21.64 -5.42 5.97
C GLU A 396 21.69 -4.33 4.90
N ASN A 397 20.49 -3.86 4.43
CA ASN A 397 20.39 -2.78 3.46
C ASN A 397 20.69 -1.42 4.12
N PRO A 398 21.72 -0.68 3.68
CA PRO A 398 22.07 0.63 4.24
C PRO A 398 20.92 1.64 4.24
N ASP A 399 20.00 1.57 3.27
CA ASP A 399 18.83 2.46 3.20
C ASP A 399 17.85 2.23 4.35
N ASP A 400 17.86 1.03 4.94
CA ASP A 400 17.02 0.66 6.08
C ASP A 400 17.75 0.82 7.43
N TRP A 401 18.99 1.22 7.43
CA TRP A 401 19.77 1.35 8.66
C TRP A 401 19.25 2.45 9.59
N ARG A 402 19.19 2.10 10.86
CA ARG A 402 18.75 2.96 11.97
C ARG A 402 19.69 2.75 13.17
N PRO A 403 21.00 3.02 13.02
CA PRO A 403 21.99 2.77 14.07
C PRO A 403 21.80 3.80 15.20
N MET A 404 21.00 3.44 16.19
CA MET A 404 20.74 4.28 17.35
C MET A 404 21.68 3.90 18.47
N ASN A 405 22.47 4.84 18.96
CA ASN A 405 23.41 4.62 20.04
C ASN A 405 22.73 4.63 21.42
N HIS A 406 23.39 3.96 22.37
CA HIS A 406 22.97 3.94 23.76
C HIS A 406 23.30 5.23 24.50
N ALA A 407 22.39 5.68 25.39
CA ALA A 407 22.67 6.59 26.49
C ALA A 407 21.92 6.17 27.76
N CYS A 408 22.56 6.34 28.95
CA CYS A 408 21.91 6.05 30.22
C CYS A 408 20.85 7.12 30.62
N ASP A 409 20.84 8.25 29.93
CA ASP A 409 19.79 9.27 29.95
C ASP A 409 19.42 9.65 28.50
N PRO A 410 18.69 8.77 27.79
CA PRO A 410 18.39 8.96 26.39
C PRO A 410 17.39 10.08 26.16
N ASN A 411 17.39 10.62 24.95
CA ASN A 411 16.39 11.58 24.51
C ASN A 411 15.20 10.95 23.79
N THR A 412 15.23 9.63 23.58
CA THR A 412 14.10 8.88 23.03
C THR A 412 13.75 7.67 23.89
N TRP A 413 12.54 7.13 23.70
CA TRP A 413 12.07 5.87 24.27
C TRP A 413 11.11 5.14 23.35
N LEU A 414 10.69 3.93 23.70
CA LEU A 414 9.72 3.13 22.95
C LEU A 414 8.29 3.47 23.39
N GLU A 415 7.39 3.62 22.39
CA GLU A 415 5.94 3.51 22.52
C GLU A 415 5.43 2.46 21.54
N GLY A 416 5.05 1.29 22.05
CA GLY A 416 4.96 0.08 21.24
C GLY A 416 6.33 -0.27 20.66
N LEU A 417 6.44 -0.36 19.33
CA LEU A 417 7.72 -0.47 18.62
C LEU A 417 8.24 0.87 18.10
N ASN A 418 7.43 1.93 18.15
CA ASN A 418 7.84 3.24 17.64
C ASN A 418 8.84 3.92 18.58
N LEU A 419 9.78 4.66 18.00
CA LEU A 419 10.70 5.50 18.74
C LEU A 419 10.12 6.90 18.88
N VAL A 420 9.97 7.38 20.11
CA VAL A 420 9.34 8.66 20.42
C VAL A 420 10.30 9.56 21.18
N ALA A 421 10.27 10.85 20.90
CA ALA A 421 11.07 11.83 21.62
C ALA A 421 10.60 11.94 23.08
N ARG A 422 11.49 11.65 24.02
CA ARG A 422 11.21 11.70 25.46
C ARG A 422 11.26 13.12 26.04
N ARG A 423 11.89 14.03 25.33
CA ARG A 423 12.02 15.46 25.60
C ARG A 423 12.20 16.21 24.31
N ASN A 424 12.19 17.53 24.35
CA ASN A 424 12.61 18.32 23.20
C ASN A 424 14.06 17.99 22.80
N ILE A 425 14.30 17.77 21.51
CA ILE A 425 15.60 17.43 20.92
C ILE A 425 15.99 18.56 19.97
N ALA A 426 17.19 19.09 20.12
CA ALA A 426 17.68 20.15 19.26
C ALA A 426 18.13 19.62 17.90
N GLU A 427 18.11 20.48 16.87
CA GLU A 427 18.74 20.18 15.60
C GLU A 427 20.22 19.85 15.78
N GLY A 428 20.67 18.78 15.10
CA GLY A 428 22.03 18.26 15.19
C GLY A 428 22.34 17.43 16.44
N GLU A 429 21.39 17.26 17.36
CA GLU A 429 21.56 16.41 18.54
C GLU A 429 21.47 14.93 18.14
N GLU A 430 22.32 14.08 18.76
CA GLU A 430 22.27 12.64 18.53
C GLU A 430 21.04 12.01 19.20
N LEU A 431 20.30 11.19 18.44
CA LEU A 431 19.18 10.41 18.95
C LEU A 431 19.72 9.18 19.67
N THR A 432 19.32 8.98 20.91
CA THR A 432 19.82 7.91 21.76
C THR A 432 18.69 7.18 22.46
N ALA A 433 18.88 5.87 22.71
CA ALA A 433 17.95 5.04 23.48
C ALA A 433 18.63 4.31 24.62
N GLU A 434 17.84 3.90 25.60
CA GLU A 434 18.28 2.99 26.66
C GLU A 434 18.19 1.55 26.18
N TYR A 435 19.32 0.90 25.93
CA TYR A 435 19.37 -0.49 25.41
C TYR A 435 18.69 -1.50 26.33
N ALA A 436 18.69 -1.26 27.65
CA ALA A 436 17.98 -2.11 28.57
C ALA A 436 16.45 -2.12 28.38
N THR A 437 15.88 -1.25 27.53
CA THR A 437 14.43 -1.26 27.24
C THR A 437 14.03 -2.25 26.16
N PHE A 438 14.98 -2.78 25.37
CA PHE A 438 14.69 -3.71 24.26
C PHE A 438 15.76 -4.77 24.00
N CYS A 439 17.00 -4.59 24.46
CA CYS A 439 18.05 -5.59 24.33
C CYS A 439 17.89 -6.71 25.37
N GLY A 440 18.53 -7.86 25.09
CA GLY A 440 18.46 -9.05 25.91
C GLY A 440 19.83 -9.68 26.15
N PRO A 441 19.88 -10.86 26.77
CA PRO A 441 21.12 -11.50 27.25
C PRO A 441 22.18 -11.77 26.18
N LEU A 442 21.82 -11.74 24.90
CA LEU A 442 22.77 -11.95 23.79
C LEU A 442 23.59 -10.70 23.47
N MET A 443 23.18 -9.53 23.94
CA MET A 443 23.91 -8.30 23.70
C MET A 443 25.30 -8.36 24.36
N THR A 444 26.33 -8.10 23.60
CA THR A 444 27.70 -7.99 24.11
C THR A 444 27.83 -6.78 25.04
N ALA A 445 28.40 -6.99 26.21
CA ALA A 445 28.63 -5.90 27.16
C ALA A 445 29.69 -4.92 26.61
N PHE A 446 29.48 -3.63 26.87
CA PHE A 446 30.40 -2.57 26.43
C PHE A 446 30.51 -1.42 27.46
N GLU A 447 31.62 -0.69 27.40
CA GLU A 447 31.81 0.54 28.19
C GLU A 447 30.98 1.69 27.61
N CYS A 448 30.16 2.31 28.46
CA CYS A 448 29.34 3.45 28.09
C CYS A 448 30.10 4.76 28.21
N GLN A 449 30.07 5.55 27.14
CA GLN A 449 30.71 6.87 27.08
C GLN A 449 29.66 7.99 26.92
N CYS A 450 28.41 7.79 27.39
CA CYS A 450 27.32 8.75 27.17
C CYS A 450 27.45 10.07 27.92
N GLY A 451 28.32 10.16 28.93
CA GLY A 451 28.55 11.38 29.73
C GLY A 451 27.39 11.77 30.67
N ALA A 452 26.33 11.00 30.78
CA ALA A 452 25.21 11.28 31.66
C ALA A 452 25.62 11.15 33.14
N GLN A 453 25.05 11.97 34.01
CA GLN A 453 25.32 11.92 35.47
C GLN A 453 25.00 10.54 36.08
N ASN A 454 24.00 9.87 35.56
CA ASN A 454 23.57 8.53 35.96
C ASN A 454 24.18 7.43 35.07
N CYS A 455 25.31 7.69 34.42
CA CYS A 455 25.96 6.71 33.57
C CYS A 455 26.37 5.48 34.39
N ARG A 456 25.97 4.28 33.90
CA ARG A 456 26.29 3.01 34.56
C ARG A 456 27.71 2.51 34.29
N GLY A 457 28.46 3.19 33.40
CA GLY A 457 29.83 2.80 33.02
C GLY A 457 29.88 1.55 32.14
N MET A 458 29.37 0.44 32.62
CA MET A 458 29.30 -0.82 31.88
C MET A 458 27.84 -1.19 31.56
N ILE A 459 27.52 -1.37 30.29
CA ILE A 459 26.16 -1.78 29.81
C ILE A 459 26.17 -3.26 29.48
N ARG A 460 25.17 -3.99 29.98
CA ARG A 460 25.03 -5.44 29.81
C ARG A 460 23.65 -5.79 29.27
N GLY A 461 23.58 -6.91 28.54
CA GLY A 461 22.32 -7.45 28.02
C GLY A 461 21.31 -7.85 29.10
N THR A 462 21.73 -7.90 30.37
CA THR A 462 20.87 -8.21 31.53
C THR A 462 20.42 -6.96 32.30
N ASP A 463 20.78 -5.77 31.88
CA ASP A 463 20.48 -4.50 32.58
C ASP A 463 18.98 -4.23 32.68
N TYR A 464 18.15 -4.82 31.81
CA TYR A 464 16.69 -4.74 31.93
C TYR A 464 16.13 -5.30 33.25
N LEU A 465 16.91 -6.12 33.98
CA LEU A 465 16.54 -6.63 35.29
C LEU A 465 16.78 -5.64 36.44
N LEU A 466 17.52 -4.54 36.19
CA LEU A 466 17.86 -3.56 37.21
C LEU A 466 16.59 -2.82 37.70
N PRO A 467 16.40 -2.68 39.03
CA PRO A 467 15.21 -2.01 39.58
C PRO A 467 15.04 -0.57 39.12
N GLU A 468 16.12 0.17 38.89
CA GLU A 468 16.10 1.54 38.39
C GLU A 468 15.60 1.61 36.94
N ILE A 469 15.96 0.67 36.09
CA ILE A 469 15.46 0.58 34.69
C ILE A 469 13.95 0.33 34.71
N ARG A 470 13.51 -0.65 35.50
CA ARG A 470 12.09 -0.97 35.63
C ARG A 470 11.28 0.23 36.13
N ARG A 471 11.78 0.95 37.11
CA ARG A 471 11.09 2.14 37.68
C ARG A 471 11.01 3.28 36.65
N ARG A 472 12.09 3.51 35.87
CA ARG A 472 12.22 4.67 34.99
C ARG A 472 11.49 4.46 33.65
N TYR A 473 11.41 3.22 33.16
CA TYR A 473 10.94 2.91 31.82
C TYR A 473 9.75 1.94 31.77
N SER A 474 8.98 1.79 32.86
CA SER A 474 7.92 0.76 33.00
C SER A 474 6.86 0.75 31.88
N GLY A 475 6.58 1.89 31.24
CA GLY A 475 5.64 2.00 30.10
C GLY A 475 6.30 1.97 28.72
N HIS A 476 7.65 1.97 28.66
CA HIS A 476 8.43 2.26 27.45
C HIS A 476 9.47 1.17 27.18
N VAL A 477 9.05 -0.08 27.22
CA VAL A 477 9.90 -1.27 27.00
C VAL A 477 9.28 -2.21 25.99
N SER A 478 10.13 -2.99 25.33
CA SER A 478 9.68 -4.06 24.43
C SER A 478 8.87 -5.14 25.17
N ASP A 479 8.07 -5.90 24.41
CA ASP A 479 7.30 -7.00 24.98
C ASP A 479 8.17 -8.10 25.60
N PHE A 480 9.36 -8.32 25.08
CA PHE A 480 10.35 -9.21 25.69
C PHE A 480 10.70 -8.78 27.10
N VAL A 481 11.08 -7.50 27.28
CA VAL A 481 11.46 -6.96 28.59
C VAL A 481 10.28 -6.94 29.54
N ARG A 482 9.09 -6.58 29.04
CA ARG A 482 7.84 -6.57 29.82
C ARG A 482 7.49 -7.97 30.33
N SER A 483 7.59 -8.98 29.46
CA SER A 483 7.34 -10.39 29.84
C SER A 483 8.33 -10.87 30.88
N ALA A 484 9.62 -10.58 30.70
CA ALA A 484 10.65 -10.95 31.69
C ALA A 484 10.41 -10.33 33.06
N TRP A 485 9.86 -9.11 33.12
CA TRP A 485 9.48 -8.49 34.39
C TRP A 485 8.26 -9.14 35.06
N LEU A 486 7.31 -9.65 34.28
CA LEU A 486 6.14 -10.39 34.81
C LEU A 486 6.55 -11.74 35.38
N ASP A 487 7.47 -12.43 34.73
CA ASP A 487 7.99 -13.73 35.16
C ASP A 487 8.80 -13.64 36.47
N THR A 488 9.42 -12.49 36.73
CA THR A 488 10.20 -12.23 37.97
C THR A 488 9.35 -11.67 39.13
N ALA A 489 8.08 -11.31 38.89
CA ALA A 489 7.17 -10.89 39.94
C ALA A 489 6.72 -12.11 40.77
N PRO A 490 6.71 -12.05 42.14
CA PRO A 490 6.18 -13.14 42.94
C PRO A 490 4.72 -13.41 42.55
N LEU A 491 4.41 -14.65 42.16
CA LEU A 491 3.09 -15.10 41.75
C LEU A 491 2.08 -14.74 42.85
N LYS A 492 1.30 -13.69 42.64
CA LYS A 492 0.05 -13.53 43.39
C LYS A 492 -0.87 -14.67 42.93
N THR A 493 -1.06 -15.66 43.81
CA THR A 493 -1.96 -16.78 43.58
C THR A 493 -3.38 -16.29 43.30
N ALA A 494 -3.70 -16.01 42.05
CA ALA A 494 -5.07 -15.81 41.60
C ALA A 494 -5.68 -17.18 41.34
N ARG A 495 -6.57 -17.65 42.27
CA ARG A 495 -7.42 -18.80 42.05
C ARG A 495 -8.29 -18.54 40.81
N VAL A 496 -7.85 -19.06 39.66
CA VAL A 496 -8.68 -19.12 38.46
C VAL A 496 -9.78 -20.18 38.69
N ARG A 497 -11.01 -19.74 39.00
CA ARG A 497 -12.20 -20.60 38.91
C ARG A 497 -12.42 -20.93 37.43
N ARG A 498 -12.05 -22.16 37.03
CA ARG A 498 -12.42 -22.71 35.71
C ARG A 498 -13.97 -22.84 35.67
N ARG A 499 -14.61 -22.06 34.81
CA ARG A 499 -15.98 -22.35 34.36
C ARG A 499 -15.90 -23.46 33.31
N PRO A 500 -16.73 -24.49 33.38
CA PRO A 500 -16.78 -25.52 32.34
C PRO A 500 -17.38 -24.91 31.06
N LEU A 501 -16.70 -25.16 29.92
CA LEU A 501 -17.23 -24.89 28.58
C LEU A 501 -18.37 -25.89 28.31
N THR A 502 -19.59 -25.40 28.22
CA THR A 502 -20.72 -26.16 27.66
C THR A 502 -20.70 -25.98 26.15
N VAL A 503 -20.45 -27.06 25.45
CA VAL A 503 -20.62 -27.14 23.99
C VAL A 503 -22.09 -27.32 23.68
N PRO A 504 -22.75 -26.49 22.88
CA PRO A 504 -24.10 -26.77 22.39
C PRO A 504 -24.04 -27.89 21.36
N ARG A 505 -25.00 -28.82 21.43
CA ARG A 505 -25.22 -29.88 20.45
C ARG A 505 -25.86 -29.34 19.18
#